data_a81486f4426f789321bfa2da69d0c587
#
_entry.id   a81486f4426f789321bfa2da69d0c587
#
_cell.length_a   1.000
_cell.length_b   1.000
_cell.length_c   1.000
_cell.angle_alpha   90.00
_cell.angle_beta   90.00
_cell.angle_gamma   90.00
#
_symmetry.space_group_name_H-M   'P 1'
#
loop_
_entity.id
_entity.type
_entity.pdbx_description
1 polymer ?
#
loop_
_entity_poly.entity_id
_entity_poly.type
_entity_poly.pdbx_seq_one_letter_code
_entity_poly.pdbx_strand_id
1 'polypeptide(L)'
;MHLVVLDSVGIGAAPDANDFVNAGVPDGASDTLGHISKSVGLNVPNMAKLGLGNIPRETPLKTVPAESNPTGYATKLEEVSLGKDTMTGHWEIMGLNITEPFDTFWNGFPEEILTKIEEFSGRKVIREANKPYSGTAVIDDFGPRQMETGELIIYTSADPVLQIAAHEDIIPLDELYHICEYARSITLERPALLGRIIARPYVGEPGNFTRTANRRDLAVSPFAPTVLDKLNDEIGRA
;
A
#
# COMPACT_ATOMS: atom_id res chain seq x y z
N MET A 1 19.10 -2.12 17.50
CA MET A 1 17.64 -2.37 17.62
C MET A 1 17.16 -2.93 16.29
N HIS A 2 16.27 -3.91 16.29
CA HIS A 2 15.67 -4.44 15.06
C HIS A 2 14.15 -4.24 15.17
N LEU A 3 13.54 -3.61 14.16
CA LEU A 3 12.10 -3.51 14.00
C LEU A 3 11.68 -4.48 12.88
N VAL A 4 10.76 -5.38 13.20
CA VAL A 4 10.20 -6.34 12.23
C VAL A 4 8.71 -6.09 12.10
N VAL A 5 8.28 -5.70 10.91
CA VAL A 5 6.86 -5.53 10.57
C VAL A 5 6.38 -6.78 9.86
N LEU A 6 5.34 -7.42 10.43
CA LEU A 6 4.65 -8.54 9.78
C LEU A 6 3.50 -7.96 8.97
N ASP A 7 3.68 -7.93 7.65
CA ASP A 7 2.65 -7.40 6.75
C ASP A 7 1.34 -8.17 6.86
N SER A 8 0.23 -7.44 6.80
CA SER A 8 -1.14 -7.95 6.88
C SER A 8 -1.50 -8.68 8.19
N VAL A 9 -0.70 -8.53 9.26
CA VAL A 9 -0.99 -9.14 10.57
C VAL A 9 -1.61 -8.13 11.52
N GLY A 10 -2.90 -8.30 11.83
CA GLY A 10 -3.63 -7.50 12.81
C GLY A 10 -4.13 -8.33 14.00
N ILE A 11 -4.34 -7.66 15.14
CA ILE A 11 -4.80 -8.26 16.40
C ILE A 11 -6.12 -7.67 16.88
N GLY A 12 -7.03 -7.47 15.98
CA GLY A 12 -8.35 -6.87 16.16
C GLY A 12 -8.52 -5.63 15.33
N ALA A 13 -9.72 -5.10 15.30
CA ALA A 13 -10.08 -3.89 14.58
C ALA A 13 -9.71 -2.63 15.39
N ALA A 14 -9.39 -1.53 14.69
CA ALA A 14 -9.32 -0.21 15.29
C ALA A 14 -10.72 0.29 15.70
N PRO A 15 -10.84 1.25 16.63
CA PRO A 15 -12.14 1.76 17.07
C PRO A 15 -12.99 2.35 15.94
N ASP A 16 -12.36 2.97 14.96
CA ASP A 16 -12.95 3.59 13.78
C ASP A 16 -13.03 2.67 12.55
N ALA A 17 -12.67 1.40 12.68
CA ALA A 17 -12.58 0.45 11.56
C ALA A 17 -13.90 0.29 10.77
N ASN A 18 -15.05 0.56 11.38
CA ASN A 18 -16.34 0.52 10.69
C ASN A 18 -16.57 1.69 9.72
N ASP A 19 -15.79 2.76 9.83
CA ASP A 19 -15.83 3.91 8.93
C ASP A 19 -15.10 3.61 7.61
N PHE A 20 -14.31 2.52 7.60
CA PHE A 20 -13.56 2.05 6.44
C PHE A 20 -14.23 0.81 5.84
N VAL A 21 -14.40 0.83 4.53
CA VAL A 21 -15.08 -0.23 3.79
C VAL A 21 -14.18 -0.74 2.68
N ASN A 22 -13.99 -2.05 2.60
CA ASN A 22 -13.28 -2.71 1.51
C ASN A 22 -14.24 -3.66 0.76
N ALA A 23 -14.40 -3.43 -0.54
CA ALA A 23 -15.33 -4.21 -1.38
C ALA A 23 -16.76 -4.33 -0.79
N GLY A 24 -17.27 -3.27 -0.16
CA GLY A 24 -18.59 -3.24 0.46
C GLY A 24 -18.68 -3.87 1.86
N VAL A 25 -17.57 -4.32 2.43
CA VAL A 25 -17.51 -4.93 3.77
C VAL A 25 -16.75 -3.99 4.72
N PRO A 26 -17.36 -3.56 5.85
CA PRO A 26 -16.66 -2.77 6.87
C PRO A 26 -15.51 -3.57 7.51
N ASP A 27 -14.43 -2.87 7.85
CA ASP A 27 -13.23 -3.48 8.44
C ASP A 27 -13.37 -3.83 9.93
N GLY A 28 -14.50 -3.52 10.57
CA GLY A 28 -14.74 -3.78 11.99
C GLY A 28 -14.63 -5.23 12.44
N ALA A 29 -14.64 -6.19 11.51
CA ALA A 29 -14.43 -7.61 11.79
C ALA A 29 -12.95 -8.06 11.63
N SER A 30 -12.02 -7.15 11.39
CA SER A 30 -10.60 -7.47 11.15
C SER A 30 -9.93 -8.03 12.40
N ASP A 31 -9.43 -9.25 12.32
CA ASP A 31 -8.68 -9.93 13.40
C ASP A 31 -7.87 -11.10 12.81
N THR A 32 -6.79 -10.82 12.12
CA THR A 32 -5.98 -11.84 11.45
C THR A 32 -5.54 -12.96 12.39
N LEU A 33 -4.95 -12.61 13.54
CA LEU A 33 -4.47 -13.60 14.49
C LEU A 33 -5.62 -14.41 15.11
N GLY A 34 -6.74 -13.76 15.43
CA GLY A 34 -7.92 -14.44 15.95
C GLY A 34 -8.55 -15.41 14.95
N HIS A 35 -8.67 -14.98 13.69
CA HIS A 35 -9.21 -15.83 12.63
C HIS A 35 -8.33 -17.04 12.34
N ILE A 36 -7.01 -16.86 12.24
CA ILE A 36 -6.06 -17.98 12.07
C ILE A 36 -6.12 -18.91 13.26
N SER A 37 -6.13 -18.37 14.47
CA SER A 37 -6.20 -19.17 15.70
C SER A 37 -7.47 -20.04 15.77
N LYS A 38 -8.62 -19.51 15.33
CA LYS A 38 -9.89 -20.23 15.28
C LYS A 38 -9.93 -21.30 14.19
N SER A 39 -9.35 -21.02 13.05
CA SER A 39 -9.41 -21.88 11.84
C SER A 39 -8.41 -23.03 11.91
N VAL A 40 -7.13 -22.72 11.86
CA VAL A 40 -6.05 -23.72 11.74
C VAL A 40 -5.14 -23.78 12.99
N GLY A 41 -5.29 -22.85 13.91
CA GLY A 41 -4.42 -22.67 15.07
C GLY A 41 -3.13 -21.92 14.71
N LEU A 42 -2.47 -21.41 15.74
CA LEU A 42 -1.18 -20.73 15.65
C LEU A 42 -0.10 -21.60 16.29
N ASN A 43 0.97 -21.86 15.56
CA ASN A 43 2.17 -22.49 16.09
C ASN A 43 3.31 -21.46 16.14
N VAL A 44 3.34 -20.67 17.19
CA VAL A 44 4.26 -19.53 17.35
C VAL A 44 4.93 -19.57 18.73
N PRO A 45 5.72 -20.60 19.05
CA PRO A 45 6.22 -20.85 20.41
C PRO A 45 7.11 -19.72 20.94
N ASN A 46 7.89 -19.05 20.07
CA ASN A 46 8.73 -17.94 20.50
C ASN A 46 7.89 -16.68 20.80
N MET A 47 6.88 -16.38 20.01
CA MET A 47 5.97 -15.27 20.29
C MET A 47 5.10 -15.54 21.52
N ALA A 48 4.71 -16.80 21.76
CA ALA A 48 4.04 -17.21 22.99
C ALA A 48 4.89 -16.89 24.21
N LYS A 49 6.19 -17.28 24.19
CA LYS A 49 7.14 -16.97 25.28
C LYS A 49 7.35 -15.45 25.48
N LEU A 50 7.25 -14.65 24.40
CA LEU A 50 7.31 -13.20 24.50
C LEU A 50 6.04 -12.57 25.08
N GLY A 51 4.97 -13.35 25.24
CA GLY A 51 3.71 -12.90 25.84
C GLY A 51 2.60 -12.59 24.86
N LEU A 52 2.62 -13.11 23.62
CA LEU A 52 1.55 -12.85 22.64
C LEU A 52 0.15 -13.18 23.19
N GLY A 53 0.02 -14.27 23.94
CA GLY A 53 -1.24 -14.67 24.57
C GLY A 53 -1.71 -13.78 25.74
N ASN A 54 -0.85 -12.86 26.22
CA ASN A 54 -1.17 -11.94 27.30
C ASN A 54 -1.83 -10.64 26.81
N ILE A 55 -1.84 -10.40 25.48
CA ILE A 55 -2.49 -9.22 24.93
C ILE A 55 -3.99 -9.28 25.23
N PRO A 56 -4.59 -8.23 25.86
CA PRO A 56 -6.01 -8.21 26.17
C PRO A 56 -6.87 -8.33 24.91
N ARG A 57 -7.80 -9.28 24.88
CA ARG A 57 -8.69 -9.59 23.76
C ARG A 57 -10.04 -10.06 24.29
N GLU A 58 -11.10 -9.77 23.54
CA GLU A 58 -12.43 -10.31 23.85
C GLU A 58 -12.45 -11.84 23.73
N THR A 59 -11.79 -12.36 22.70
CA THR A 59 -11.66 -13.81 22.50
C THR A 59 -10.19 -14.21 22.56
N PRO A 60 -9.75 -14.99 23.55
CA PRO A 60 -8.38 -15.48 23.66
C PRO A 60 -7.95 -16.29 22.42
N LEU A 61 -6.66 -16.26 22.10
CA LEU A 61 -6.10 -17.11 21.06
C LEU A 61 -6.16 -18.58 21.50
N LYS A 62 -6.83 -19.43 20.73
CA LYS A 62 -7.12 -20.81 21.07
C LYS A 62 -5.87 -21.67 21.36
N THR A 63 -4.78 -21.41 20.63
CA THR A 63 -3.55 -22.22 20.67
C THR A 63 -2.36 -21.47 21.28
N VAL A 64 -2.54 -20.24 21.77
CA VAL A 64 -1.50 -19.42 22.37
C VAL A 64 -2.02 -18.92 23.73
N PRO A 65 -1.91 -19.74 24.79
CA PRO A 65 -2.35 -19.33 26.14
C PRO A 65 -1.49 -18.18 26.67
N ALA A 66 -2.01 -17.50 27.69
CA ALA A 66 -1.24 -16.50 28.41
C ALA A 66 -0.01 -17.13 29.09
N GLU A 67 1.13 -16.44 28.95
CA GLU A 67 2.40 -16.85 29.59
C GLU A 67 2.54 -16.18 30.95
N SER A 68 2.79 -16.97 31.97
CA SER A 68 2.90 -16.48 33.37
C SER A 68 4.22 -15.72 33.60
N ASN A 69 5.27 -16.08 32.89
CA ASN A 69 6.61 -15.47 33.01
C ASN A 69 7.14 -15.10 31.61
N PRO A 70 6.55 -14.10 30.93
CA PRO A 70 6.95 -13.74 29.59
C PRO A 70 8.38 -13.19 29.58
N THR A 71 9.13 -13.54 28.54
CA THR A 71 10.50 -13.05 28.33
C THR A 71 10.56 -11.72 27.58
N GLY A 72 9.42 -11.13 27.29
CA GLY A 72 9.25 -9.86 26.59
C GLY A 72 7.98 -9.15 27.01
N TYR A 73 7.64 -8.10 26.26
CA TYR A 73 6.41 -7.35 26.45
C TYR A 73 5.57 -7.48 25.18
N ALA A 74 4.29 -7.77 25.36
CA ALA A 74 3.32 -7.82 24.28
C ALA A 74 2.17 -6.87 24.60
N THR A 75 1.85 -6.00 23.64
CA THR A 75 0.77 -5.02 23.79
C THR A 75 0.04 -4.81 22.46
N LYS A 76 -1.10 -4.16 22.52
CA LYS A 76 -1.84 -3.65 21.37
C LYS A 76 -1.71 -2.14 21.40
N LEU A 77 -1.29 -1.57 20.28
CA LEU A 77 -1.26 -0.13 20.03
C LEU A 77 -2.43 0.25 19.14
N GLU A 78 -2.92 1.44 19.33
CA GLU A 78 -3.98 2.04 18.52
C GLU A 78 -3.38 3.13 17.66
N GLU A 79 -3.72 3.14 16.37
CA GLU A 79 -3.30 4.17 15.43
C GLU A 79 -4.03 5.48 15.74
N VAL A 80 -3.31 6.59 15.73
CA VAL A 80 -3.84 7.95 15.98
C VAL A 80 -3.97 8.73 14.67
N SER A 81 -3.22 8.35 13.66
CA SER A 81 -3.24 8.99 12.34
C SER A 81 -4.58 8.78 11.62
N LEU A 82 -4.99 9.78 10.84
CA LEU A 82 -6.27 9.80 10.12
C LEU A 82 -6.18 9.14 8.74
N GLY A 83 -5.46 8.10 8.54
CA GLY A 83 -5.35 7.43 7.25
C GLY A 83 -5.38 5.93 7.42
N LYS A 84 -5.92 5.23 6.45
CA LYS A 84 -5.86 3.77 6.39
C LYS A 84 -5.05 3.35 5.18
N ASP A 85 -3.76 3.47 5.27
CA ASP A 85 -2.84 3.07 4.23
C ASP A 85 -1.46 2.73 4.80
N THR A 86 -0.67 1.99 4.02
CA THR A 86 0.66 1.52 4.41
C THR A 86 1.61 2.66 4.80
N MET A 87 1.56 3.80 4.11
CA MET A 87 2.48 4.91 4.39
C MET A 87 2.14 5.59 5.70
N THR A 88 0.87 5.86 5.94
CA THR A 88 0.37 6.42 7.21
C THR A 88 0.84 5.58 8.39
N GLY A 89 0.58 4.27 8.37
CA GLY A 89 0.99 3.37 9.45
C GLY A 89 2.51 3.33 9.66
N HIS A 90 3.31 3.28 8.58
CA HIS A 90 4.78 3.28 8.70
C HIS A 90 5.32 4.61 9.23
N TRP A 91 4.76 5.73 8.80
CA TRP A 91 5.17 7.04 9.31
C TRP A 91 4.82 7.21 10.79
N GLU A 92 3.64 6.72 11.22
CA GLU A 92 3.28 6.75 12.64
C GLU A 92 4.21 5.87 13.48
N ILE A 93 4.56 4.67 13.04
CA ILE A 93 5.59 3.83 13.68
C ILE A 93 6.92 4.58 13.78
N MET A 94 7.25 5.44 12.82
CA MET A 94 8.46 6.25 12.80
C MET A 94 8.29 7.63 13.46
N GLY A 95 7.19 7.87 14.16
CA GLY A 95 6.97 9.04 15.01
C GLY A 95 6.29 10.23 14.35
N LEU A 96 5.67 10.06 13.18
CA LEU A 96 4.90 11.10 12.51
C LEU A 96 3.42 10.78 12.54
N ASN A 97 2.62 11.68 13.11
CA ASN A 97 1.17 11.59 13.10
C ASN A 97 0.61 12.28 11.85
N ILE A 98 -0.22 11.57 11.08
CA ILE A 98 -0.87 12.05 9.86
C ILE A 98 -2.23 12.62 10.21
N THR A 99 -2.38 13.94 10.11
CA THR A 99 -3.63 14.66 10.36
C THR A 99 -4.45 14.91 9.09
N GLU A 100 -3.82 14.81 7.92
CA GLU A 100 -4.48 14.90 6.61
C GLU A 100 -4.22 13.60 5.86
N PRO A 101 -5.24 12.71 5.74
CA PRO A 101 -5.09 11.44 5.03
C PRO A 101 -4.87 11.67 3.54
N PHE A 102 -4.16 10.74 2.90
CA PHE A 102 -4.04 10.70 1.45
C PHE A 102 -5.39 10.43 0.79
N ASP A 103 -5.56 10.92 -0.44
CA ASP A 103 -6.79 10.74 -1.20
C ASP A 103 -6.84 9.33 -1.82
N THR A 104 -8.02 8.71 -1.79
CA THR A 104 -8.31 7.44 -2.49
C THR A 104 -9.32 7.67 -3.61
N PHE A 105 -9.20 6.91 -4.70
CA PHE A 105 -9.94 7.17 -5.94
C PHE A 105 -10.79 5.97 -6.38
N TRP A 106 -11.83 5.64 -5.62
CA TRP A 106 -12.73 4.53 -5.90
C TRP A 106 -13.46 4.65 -7.24
N ASN A 107 -13.67 5.87 -7.74
CA ASN A 107 -14.29 6.16 -9.03
C ASN A 107 -13.28 6.55 -10.13
N GLY A 108 -11.98 6.32 -9.88
CA GLY A 108 -10.91 6.74 -10.77
C GLY A 108 -10.44 8.17 -10.51
N PHE A 109 -9.27 8.50 -11.08
CA PHE A 109 -8.67 9.82 -10.95
C PHE A 109 -9.46 10.89 -11.72
N PRO A 110 -9.43 12.14 -11.24
CA PRO A 110 -10.02 13.27 -11.94
C PRO A 110 -9.45 13.40 -13.36
N GLU A 111 -10.31 13.78 -14.32
CA GLU A 111 -9.90 13.97 -15.73
C GLU A 111 -8.76 14.97 -15.89
N GLU A 112 -8.69 15.98 -15.01
CA GLU A 112 -7.61 16.95 -15.00
C GLU A 112 -6.23 16.31 -14.84
N ILE A 113 -6.12 15.31 -13.95
CA ILE A 113 -4.85 14.59 -13.70
C ILE A 113 -4.47 13.76 -14.93
N LEU A 114 -5.43 13.07 -15.52
CA LEU A 114 -5.17 12.23 -16.70
C LEU A 114 -4.77 13.10 -17.91
N THR A 115 -5.46 14.23 -18.10
CA THR A 115 -5.15 15.16 -19.19
C THR A 115 -3.73 15.74 -19.05
N LYS A 116 -3.32 16.14 -17.84
CA LYS A 116 -1.96 16.62 -17.59
C LYS A 116 -0.89 15.56 -17.93
N ILE A 117 -1.16 14.29 -17.57
CA ILE A 117 -0.26 13.18 -17.93
C ILE A 117 -0.23 12.95 -19.44
N GLU A 118 -1.37 13.03 -20.13
CA GLU A 118 -1.43 12.94 -21.61
C GLU A 118 -0.66 14.05 -22.30
N GLU A 119 -0.86 15.29 -21.85
CA GLU A 119 -0.16 16.46 -22.41
C GLU A 119 1.36 16.37 -22.24
N PHE A 120 1.80 15.91 -21.07
CA PHE A 120 3.22 15.73 -20.79
C PHE A 120 3.84 14.57 -21.58
N SER A 121 3.19 13.41 -21.60
CA SER A 121 3.72 12.20 -22.23
C SER A 121 3.53 12.15 -23.75
N GLY A 122 2.59 12.93 -24.28
CA GLY A 122 2.13 12.80 -25.67
C GLY A 122 1.35 11.51 -25.94
N ARG A 123 1.01 10.74 -24.91
CA ARG A 123 0.28 9.47 -25.01
C ARG A 123 -1.12 9.59 -24.43
N LYS A 124 -2.08 8.92 -25.03
CA LYS A 124 -3.44 8.83 -24.47
C LYS A 124 -3.48 7.85 -23.29
N VAL A 125 -4.49 8.02 -22.43
CA VAL A 125 -4.77 7.12 -21.29
C VAL A 125 -6.02 6.29 -21.61
N ILE A 126 -5.96 5.00 -21.34
CA ILE A 126 -7.10 4.09 -21.43
C ILE A 126 -8.06 4.41 -20.28
N ARG A 127 -9.12 5.18 -20.57
CA ARG A 127 -10.08 5.66 -19.54
C ARG A 127 -10.80 4.53 -18.81
N GLU A 128 -11.06 3.42 -19.47
CA GLU A 128 -11.73 2.25 -18.94
C GLU A 128 -10.91 1.55 -17.84
N ALA A 129 -9.59 1.73 -17.84
CA ALA A 129 -8.68 1.24 -16.80
C ALA A 129 -8.66 2.13 -15.55
N ASN A 130 -9.11 3.39 -15.65
CA ASN A 130 -9.09 4.38 -14.57
C ASN A 130 -10.09 4.07 -13.45
N LYS A 131 -9.80 3.06 -12.64
CA LYS A 131 -10.60 2.60 -11.50
C LYS A 131 -9.75 1.69 -10.61
N PRO A 132 -10.24 1.27 -9.42
CA PRO A 132 -9.60 0.21 -8.66
C PRO A 132 -9.52 -1.09 -9.46
N TYR A 133 -8.31 -1.63 -9.62
CA TYR A 133 -8.05 -2.81 -10.43
C TYR A 133 -6.96 -3.70 -9.82
N SER A 134 -7.08 -5.03 -10.05
CA SER A 134 -5.95 -5.93 -9.83
C SER A 134 -4.85 -5.68 -10.83
N GLY A 135 -3.60 -5.54 -10.38
CA GLY A 135 -2.47 -5.25 -11.26
C GLY A 135 -2.13 -6.36 -12.28
N THR A 136 -2.67 -7.57 -12.12
CA THR A 136 -2.57 -8.65 -13.10
C THR A 136 -3.73 -8.54 -14.08
N ALA A 137 -4.96 -8.48 -13.58
CA ALA A 137 -6.15 -8.41 -14.42
C ALA A 137 -6.16 -7.17 -15.35
N VAL A 138 -5.71 -6.01 -14.88
CA VAL A 138 -5.66 -4.80 -15.70
C VAL A 138 -4.73 -4.94 -16.91
N ILE A 139 -3.62 -5.67 -16.74
CA ILE A 139 -2.68 -5.94 -17.84
C ILE A 139 -3.30 -6.95 -18.81
N ASP A 140 -3.95 -7.99 -18.30
CA ASP A 140 -4.61 -8.99 -19.15
C ASP A 140 -5.74 -8.36 -19.98
N ASP A 141 -6.54 -7.46 -19.38
CA ASP A 141 -7.68 -6.84 -20.04
C ASP A 141 -7.28 -5.73 -21.04
N PHE A 142 -6.28 -4.91 -20.71
CA PHE A 142 -5.91 -3.73 -21.51
C PHE A 142 -4.53 -3.82 -22.19
N GLY A 143 -3.73 -4.81 -21.86
CA GLY A 143 -2.41 -5.02 -22.47
C GLY A 143 -2.45 -5.14 -23.98
N PRO A 144 -3.37 -5.92 -24.58
CA PRO A 144 -3.47 -6.00 -26.06
C PRO A 144 -3.69 -4.63 -26.70
N ARG A 145 -4.61 -3.81 -26.17
CA ARG A 145 -4.86 -2.44 -26.65
C ARG A 145 -3.65 -1.54 -26.43
N GLN A 146 -3.00 -1.65 -25.27
CA GLN A 146 -1.81 -0.86 -24.96
C GLN A 146 -0.67 -1.14 -25.95
N MET A 147 -0.46 -2.40 -26.32
CA MET A 147 0.56 -2.78 -27.31
C MET A 147 0.25 -2.25 -28.71
N GLU A 148 -1.02 -2.23 -29.10
CA GLU A 148 -1.46 -1.74 -30.41
C GLU A 148 -1.39 -0.22 -30.53
N THR A 149 -1.78 0.51 -29.49
CA THR A 149 -1.99 1.96 -29.54
C THR A 149 -0.89 2.78 -28.89
N GLY A 150 -0.10 2.17 -27.99
CA GLY A 150 0.87 2.89 -27.15
C GLY A 150 0.23 3.78 -26.08
N GLU A 151 -1.06 3.59 -25.77
CA GLU A 151 -1.75 4.29 -24.69
C GLU A 151 -1.21 3.87 -23.32
N LEU A 152 -1.42 4.68 -22.27
CA LEU A 152 -1.05 4.35 -20.89
C LEU A 152 -2.19 3.62 -20.20
N ILE A 153 -1.88 2.56 -19.47
CA ILE A 153 -2.83 1.92 -18.54
C ILE A 153 -2.66 2.60 -17.18
N ILE A 154 -3.55 3.53 -16.82
CA ILE A 154 -3.56 4.18 -15.51
C ILE A 154 -4.70 3.60 -14.68
N TYR A 155 -4.37 3.16 -13.45
CA TYR A 155 -5.34 2.56 -12.54
C TYR A 155 -4.93 2.79 -11.08
N THR A 156 -5.83 2.49 -10.16
CA THR A 156 -5.59 2.59 -8.71
C THR A 156 -5.86 1.26 -8.00
N SER A 157 -5.86 1.29 -6.68
CA SER A 157 -6.30 0.22 -5.78
C SER A 157 -7.07 0.82 -4.60
N ALA A 158 -7.26 0.05 -3.52
CA ALA A 158 -7.81 0.58 -2.27
C ALA A 158 -6.87 1.57 -1.57
N ASP A 159 -5.57 1.51 -1.89
CA ASP A 159 -4.56 2.42 -1.34
C ASP A 159 -4.51 3.74 -2.12
N PRO A 160 -3.94 4.82 -1.52
CA PRO A 160 -3.74 6.12 -2.17
C PRO A 160 -2.57 6.09 -3.18
N VAL A 161 -2.75 5.34 -4.26
CA VAL A 161 -1.71 5.10 -5.26
C VAL A 161 -2.23 5.31 -6.68
N LEU A 162 -1.40 5.91 -7.54
CA LEU A 162 -1.58 5.91 -8.99
C LEU A 162 -0.56 4.96 -9.61
N GLN A 163 -1.03 4.04 -10.41
CA GLN A 163 -0.20 3.04 -11.06
C GLN A 163 -0.27 3.21 -12.56
N ILE A 164 0.89 3.20 -13.22
CA ILE A 164 1.01 3.30 -14.68
C ILE A 164 1.65 2.00 -15.18
N ALA A 165 0.85 1.17 -15.87
CA ALA A 165 1.38 -0.05 -16.48
C ALA A 165 1.64 0.18 -17.99
N ALA A 166 2.75 -0.36 -18.46
CA ALA A 166 3.14 -0.31 -19.87
C ALA A 166 4.03 -1.49 -20.25
N HIS A 167 3.89 -1.96 -21.48
CA HIS A 167 4.76 -3.00 -22.04
C HIS A 167 6.13 -2.40 -22.37
N GLU A 168 7.21 -3.08 -21.97
CA GLU A 168 8.59 -2.55 -22.08
C GLU A 168 9.05 -2.34 -23.52
N ASP A 169 8.55 -3.14 -24.47
CA ASP A 169 8.89 -2.98 -25.89
C ASP A 169 8.09 -1.84 -26.58
N ILE A 170 7.02 -1.34 -25.95
CA ILE A 170 6.15 -0.29 -26.51
C ILE A 170 6.47 1.06 -25.87
N ILE A 171 6.68 1.08 -24.57
CA ILE A 171 7.08 2.26 -23.82
C ILE A 171 8.35 1.90 -23.03
N PRO A 172 9.52 2.40 -23.48
CA PRO A 172 10.79 2.14 -22.81
C PRO A 172 10.76 2.54 -21.33
N LEU A 173 11.51 1.82 -20.51
CA LEU A 173 11.53 2.04 -19.06
C LEU A 173 11.83 3.48 -18.67
N ASP A 174 12.80 4.11 -19.32
CA ASP A 174 13.18 5.50 -19.03
C ASP A 174 12.01 6.47 -19.30
N GLU A 175 11.26 6.24 -20.39
CA GLU A 175 10.05 7.02 -20.68
C GLU A 175 8.97 6.79 -19.62
N LEU A 176 8.69 5.53 -19.27
CA LEU A 176 7.72 5.19 -18.24
C LEU A 176 8.08 5.83 -16.89
N TYR A 177 9.35 5.77 -16.49
CA TYR A 177 9.81 6.38 -15.25
C TYR A 177 9.67 7.89 -15.28
N HIS A 178 10.00 8.53 -16.39
CA HIS A 178 9.85 9.97 -16.53
C HIS A 178 8.38 10.43 -16.46
N ILE A 179 7.46 9.67 -17.05
CA ILE A 179 6.02 9.90 -16.89
C ILE A 179 5.58 9.75 -15.43
N CYS A 180 6.08 8.73 -14.73
CA CYS A 180 5.78 8.54 -13.31
C CYS A 180 6.36 9.65 -12.43
N GLU A 181 7.54 10.17 -12.73
CA GLU A 181 8.15 11.31 -12.03
C GLU A 181 7.31 12.59 -12.23
N TYR A 182 6.82 12.83 -13.45
CA TYR A 182 5.87 13.91 -13.69
C TYR A 182 4.56 13.71 -12.94
N ALA A 183 3.97 12.52 -13.01
CA ALA A 183 2.76 12.19 -12.25
C ALA A 183 2.96 12.43 -10.75
N ARG A 184 4.14 12.09 -10.18
CA ARG A 184 4.48 12.38 -8.80
C ARG A 184 4.47 13.90 -8.51
N SER A 185 5.02 14.69 -9.41
CA SER A 185 5.12 16.15 -9.21
C SER A 185 3.76 16.86 -9.16
N ILE A 186 2.75 16.34 -9.84
CA ILE A 186 1.39 16.92 -9.89
C ILE A 186 0.39 16.30 -8.91
N THR A 187 0.85 15.37 -8.04
CA THR A 187 0.01 14.65 -7.07
C THR A 187 0.50 14.83 -5.63
N LEU A 188 1.20 15.93 -5.36
CA LEU A 188 1.67 16.31 -4.02
C LEU A 188 0.65 17.07 -3.21
N GLU A 189 -0.41 17.56 -3.86
CA GLU A 189 -1.47 18.38 -3.27
C GLU A 189 -2.83 17.97 -3.83
N ARG A 190 -3.92 18.40 -3.15
CA ARG A 190 -5.28 18.20 -3.69
C ARG A 190 -5.48 18.92 -5.02
N PRO A 191 -6.29 18.38 -5.95
CA PRO A 191 -7.29 17.34 -5.71
C PRO A 191 -6.78 15.88 -5.81
N ALA A 192 -5.49 15.63 -5.79
CA ALA A 192 -4.93 14.28 -5.87
C ALA A 192 -3.68 14.14 -4.99
N LEU A 193 -3.85 14.28 -3.68
CA LEU A 193 -2.77 14.02 -2.72
C LEU A 193 -2.54 12.52 -2.60
N LEU A 194 -1.52 11.99 -3.27
CA LEU A 194 -1.24 10.57 -3.32
C LEU A 194 0.02 10.18 -2.54
N GLY A 195 -0.03 9.05 -1.88
CA GLY A 195 1.11 8.46 -1.17
C GLY A 195 2.20 7.96 -2.12
N ARG A 196 1.83 7.30 -3.23
CA ARG A 196 2.79 6.70 -4.17
C ARG A 196 2.33 6.79 -5.61
N ILE A 197 3.30 6.94 -6.51
CA ILE A 197 3.16 6.65 -7.94
C ILE A 197 3.96 5.38 -8.23
N ILE A 198 3.41 4.45 -8.98
CA ILE A 198 4.04 3.16 -9.24
C ILE A 198 4.18 2.95 -10.75
N ALA A 199 5.40 2.84 -11.23
CA ALA A 199 5.69 2.31 -12.55
C ALA A 199 5.54 0.78 -12.51
N ARG A 200 4.69 0.24 -13.40
CA ARG A 200 4.38 -1.19 -13.51
C ARG A 200 4.71 -1.73 -14.90
N PRO A 201 5.98 -1.87 -15.24
CA PRO A 201 6.36 -2.46 -16.51
C PRO A 201 5.98 -3.95 -16.58
N TYR A 202 5.67 -4.40 -17.78
CA TYR A 202 5.35 -5.78 -18.08
C TYR A 202 5.87 -6.17 -19.46
N VAL A 203 5.96 -7.47 -19.72
CA VAL A 203 6.38 -8.08 -20.99
C VAL A 203 5.45 -9.23 -21.36
N GLY A 204 5.60 -9.79 -22.53
CA GLY A 204 4.87 -10.96 -23.02
C GLY A 204 3.87 -10.63 -24.11
N GLU A 205 2.97 -11.54 -24.39
CA GLU A 205 1.99 -11.48 -25.46
C GLU A 205 0.57 -11.60 -24.88
N PRO A 206 -0.47 -11.18 -25.60
CA PRO A 206 -1.86 -11.36 -25.18
C PRO A 206 -2.15 -12.77 -24.67
N GLY A 207 -2.66 -12.85 -23.44
CA GLY A 207 -2.93 -14.12 -22.74
C GLY A 207 -1.76 -14.69 -21.97
N ASN A 208 -0.56 -14.08 -22.02
CA ASN A 208 0.62 -14.51 -21.26
C ASN A 208 1.51 -13.33 -20.86
N PHE A 209 0.90 -12.30 -20.27
CA PHE A 209 1.64 -11.16 -19.77
C PHE A 209 2.29 -11.44 -18.41
N THR A 210 3.49 -10.90 -18.21
CA THR A 210 4.24 -11.03 -16.96
C THR A 210 4.78 -9.68 -16.53
N ARG A 211 4.52 -9.30 -15.27
CA ARG A 211 5.11 -8.11 -14.65
C ARG A 211 6.60 -8.34 -14.43
N THR A 212 7.42 -7.34 -14.75
CA THR A 212 8.87 -7.44 -14.58
C THR A 212 9.32 -6.96 -13.20
N ALA A 213 10.58 -7.23 -12.87
CA ALA A 213 11.24 -6.72 -11.67
C ALA A 213 11.59 -5.22 -11.78
N ASN A 214 11.39 -4.61 -12.96
CA ASN A 214 11.67 -3.18 -13.22
C ASN A 214 10.59 -2.23 -12.65
N ARG A 215 9.78 -2.72 -11.73
CA ARG A 215 8.86 -1.88 -10.96
C ARG A 215 9.62 -0.81 -10.21
N ARG A 216 9.11 0.44 -10.24
CA ARG A 216 9.64 1.56 -9.48
C ARG A 216 8.52 2.28 -8.74
N ASP A 217 8.71 2.47 -7.44
CA ASP A 217 7.77 3.18 -6.58
C ASP A 217 8.34 4.57 -6.24
N LEU A 218 7.57 5.62 -6.54
CA LEU A 218 7.90 6.99 -6.19
C LEU A 218 6.99 7.42 -5.04
N ALA A 219 7.46 7.22 -3.83
CA ALA A 219 6.75 7.62 -2.62
C ALA A 219 6.89 9.12 -2.37
N VAL A 220 5.91 9.71 -1.70
CA VAL A 220 6.06 11.05 -1.13
C VAL A 220 7.02 10.97 0.06
N SER A 221 7.85 11.99 0.22
CA SER A 221 8.76 12.07 1.38
C SER A 221 7.98 12.44 2.64
N PRO A 222 8.41 11.96 3.83
CA PRO A 222 7.86 12.42 5.10
C PRO A 222 7.90 13.94 5.22
N PHE A 223 6.84 14.54 5.76
CA PHE A 223 6.73 16.00 5.91
C PHE A 223 7.58 16.58 7.05
N ALA A 224 8.16 15.71 7.91
CA ALA A 224 9.03 16.09 9.02
C ALA A 224 10.04 14.97 9.29
N PRO A 225 11.13 15.26 10.03
CA PRO A 225 12.13 14.25 10.39
C PRO A 225 11.51 13.09 11.18
N THR A 226 11.86 11.89 10.76
CA THR A 226 11.44 10.63 11.39
C THR A 226 12.45 10.16 12.44
N VAL A 227 12.15 9.07 13.15
CA VAL A 227 13.12 8.39 14.02
C VAL A 227 14.35 7.93 13.23
N LEU A 228 14.20 7.55 11.95
CA LEU A 228 15.32 7.13 11.11
C LEU A 228 16.29 8.29 10.84
N ASP A 229 15.76 9.49 10.56
CA ASP A 229 16.58 10.68 10.35
C ASP A 229 17.39 11.02 11.62
N LYS A 230 16.73 11.00 12.78
CA LYS A 230 17.41 11.24 14.07
C LYS A 230 18.49 10.21 14.40
N LEU A 231 18.21 8.93 14.11
CA LEU A 231 19.21 7.87 14.30
C LEU A 231 20.40 8.04 13.34
N ASN A 232 20.13 8.43 12.10
CA ASN A 232 21.20 8.69 11.14
C ASN A 232 22.08 9.88 11.58
N ASP A 233 21.48 10.94 12.08
CA ASP A 233 22.20 12.12 12.58
C ASP A 233 23.07 11.82 13.81
N GLU A 234 22.58 10.99 14.73
CA GLU A 234 23.27 10.64 15.97
C GLU A 234 24.37 9.58 15.80
N ILE A 235 24.13 8.58 14.95
CA ILE A 235 25.02 7.41 14.83
C ILE A 235 25.58 7.20 13.41
N GLY A 236 25.19 8.06 12.45
CA GLY A 236 25.62 7.98 11.05
C GLY A 236 25.10 6.75 10.29
N ARG A 237 24.07 6.08 10.81
CA ARG A 237 23.41 4.91 10.18
C ARG A 237 21.94 4.86 10.59
N ALA A 238 21.06 4.68 9.63
CA ALA A 238 19.66 4.34 9.82
C ALA A 238 19.39 2.88 9.46
#